data_01f8e224acacc17d2e5b7b191a393382
#
_entry.id   01f8e224acacc17d2e5b7b191a393382
#
_cell.length_a   1.000
_cell.length_b   1.000
_cell.length_c   1.000
_cell.angle_alpha   90.00
_cell.angle_beta   90.00
_cell.angle_gamma   90.00
#
_symmetry.space_group_name_H-M   'P 1'
#
loop_
_entity.id
_entity.type
_entity.pdbx_description
1 polymer ?
#
loop_
_entity_poly.entity_id
_entity_poly.type
_entity_poly.pdbx_seq_one_letter_code
_entity_poly.pdbx_strand_id
1 'polypeptide(L)'
;MSEKVAVGILGKTYTLETDIDPLELQARAKYVEEKLKEASPNSDRATSSDVAVLTALIIADELFNLKTNYENLKSMVNKKSNDLISVIDRALEP
;
A
#
# COMPACT_ATOMS: atom_id res chain seq x y z
N MET A 1 -19.31 -4.74 -11.87
CA MET A 1 -20.03 -3.46 -11.97
C MET A 1 -19.68 -2.58 -10.81
N SER A 2 -19.51 -1.30 -11.05
CA SER A 2 -19.22 -0.38 -9.97
C SER A 2 -20.50 -0.05 -9.20
N GLU A 3 -20.37 0.05 -7.88
CA GLU A 3 -21.45 0.40 -6.99
C GLU A 3 -21.06 1.63 -6.19
N LYS A 4 -22.07 2.38 -5.75
CA LYS A 4 -21.84 3.51 -4.87
C LYS A 4 -21.69 3.02 -3.44
N VAL A 5 -20.54 3.27 -2.84
CA VAL A 5 -20.23 2.86 -1.48
C VAL A 5 -19.91 4.08 -0.65
N ALA A 6 -20.50 4.19 0.53
CA ALA A 6 -20.25 5.27 1.46
C ALA A 6 -19.18 4.84 2.47
N VAL A 7 -18.18 5.67 2.68
CA VAL A 7 -17.14 5.45 3.68
C VAL A 7 -16.98 6.68 4.55
N GLY A 8 -16.69 6.45 5.83
CA GLY A 8 -16.44 7.53 6.77
C GLY A 8 -14.94 7.72 7.00
N ILE A 9 -14.47 8.95 6.87
CA ILE A 9 -13.09 9.33 7.16
C ILE A 9 -13.12 10.61 7.98
N LEU A 10 -12.60 10.54 9.19
CA LEU A 10 -12.53 11.68 10.13
C LEU A 10 -13.89 12.34 10.34
N GLY A 11 -14.92 11.55 10.52
CA GLY A 11 -16.27 12.03 10.80
C GLY A 11 -17.05 12.54 9.59
N LYS A 12 -16.47 12.49 8.40
CA LYS A 12 -17.14 12.86 7.16
C LYS A 12 -17.45 11.61 6.34
N THR A 13 -18.58 11.62 5.67
CA THR A 13 -18.98 10.52 4.80
C THR A 13 -18.73 10.86 3.35
N TYR A 14 -18.02 9.96 2.67
CA TYR A 14 -17.73 10.09 1.25
C TYR A 14 -18.37 8.96 0.51
N THR A 15 -19.03 9.26 -0.60
CA THR A 15 -19.62 8.26 -1.46
C THR A 15 -18.78 8.09 -2.70
N LEU A 16 -18.32 6.87 -2.92
CA LEU A 16 -17.44 6.54 -4.04
C LEU A 16 -18.10 5.52 -4.93
N GLU A 17 -17.92 5.65 -6.22
CA GLU A 17 -18.35 4.64 -7.18
C GLU A 17 -17.14 3.73 -7.47
N THR A 18 -17.25 2.46 -7.08
CA THR A 18 -16.11 1.55 -7.10
C THR A 18 -16.56 0.10 -7.22
N ASP A 19 -15.69 -0.73 -7.76
CA ASP A 19 -15.86 -2.18 -7.80
C ASP A 19 -15.31 -2.86 -6.54
N ILE A 20 -14.69 -2.09 -5.65
CA ILE A 20 -14.07 -2.65 -4.44
C ILE A 20 -15.17 -3.08 -3.47
N ASP A 21 -15.00 -4.27 -2.86
CA ASP A 21 -15.88 -4.74 -1.82
C ASP A 21 -15.99 -3.69 -0.68
N PRO A 22 -17.22 -3.40 -0.18
CA PRO A 22 -17.39 -2.40 0.89
C PRO A 22 -16.51 -2.61 2.12
N LEU A 23 -16.30 -3.86 2.53
CA LEU A 23 -15.44 -4.14 3.69
C LEU A 23 -13.98 -3.81 3.40
N GLU A 24 -13.52 -4.10 2.19
CA GLU A 24 -12.17 -3.75 1.78
C GLU A 24 -11.99 -2.25 1.64
N LEU A 25 -13.00 -1.56 1.12
CA LEU A 25 -12.97 -0.11 1.01
C LEU A 25 -12.92 0.54 2.39
N GLN A 26 -13.66 0.01 3.36
CA GLN A 26 -13.61 0.50 4.74
C GLN A 26 -12.24 0.31 5.37
N ALA A 27 -11.59 -0.80 5.11
CA ALA A 27 -10.24 -1.05 5.61
C ALA A 27 -9.26 -0.04 5.01
N ARG A 28 -9.41 0.27 3.74
CA ARG A 28 -8.57 1.29 3.07
C ARG A 28 -8.85 2.68 3.62
N ALA A 29 -10.12 3.01 3.88
CA ALA A 29 -10.49 4.29 4.47
C ALA A 29 -9.88 4.46 5.87
N LYS A 30 -9.88 3.40 6.66
CA LYS A 30 -9.25 3.42 7.98
C LYS A 30 -7.74 3.66 7.89
N TYR A 31 -7.10 3.03 6.92
CA TYR A 31 -5.68 3.26 6.68
C TYR A 31 -5.40 4.72 6.34
N VAL A 32 -6.20 5.30 5.44
CA VAL A 32 -6.06 6.71 5.08
C VAL A 32 -6.26 7.61 6.31
N GLU A 33 -7.25 7.30 7.14
CA GLU A 33 -7.50 8.04 8.37
C GLU A 33 -6.30 8.00 9.31
N GLU A 34 -5.67 6.85 9.46
CA GLU A 34 -4.46 6.71 10.26
C GLU A 34 -3.31 7.56 9.70
N LYS A 35 -3.16 7.61 8.38
CA LYS A 35 -2.13 8.42 7.74
C LYS A 35 -2.41 9.91 7.84
N LEU A 36 -3.67 10.30 7.80
CA LEU A 36 -4.06 11.69 8.03
C LEU A 36 -3.67 12.14 9.44
N LYS A 37 -3.90 11.28 10.43
CA LYS A 37 -3.51 11.57 11.81
C LYS A 37 -2.00 11.61 11.98
N GLU A 38 -1.28 10.77 11.26
CA GLU A 38 0.19 10.77 11.28
C GLU A 38 0.74 12.06 10.68
N ALA A 39 0.14 12.55 9.59
CA ALA A 39 0.56 13.79 8.94
C ALA A 39 0.25 15.03 9.79
N SER A 40 -0.81 14.97 10.60
CA SER A 40 -1.19 16.05 11.51
C SER A 40 -1.70 15.49 12.82
N PRO A 41 -0.85 15.45 13.86
CA PRO A 41 -1.28 15.01 15.20
C PRO A 41 -2.37 15.89 15.80
N ASN A 42 -2.47 17.15 15.35
CA ASN A 42 -3.49 18.08 15.81
C ASN A 42 -4.73 17.91 14.92
N SER A 43 -5.81 17.42 15.52
CA SER A 43 -7.03 17.09 14.79
C SER A 43 -7.62 18.23 13.98
N ASP A 44 -7.41 19.48 14.39
CA ASP A 44 -7.97 20.64 13.73
C ASP A 44 -7.41 20.88 12.33
N ARG A 45 -6.21 20.37 12.05
CA ARG A 45 -5.54 20.54 10.76
C ARG A 45 -5.67 19.34 9.84
N ALA A 46 -6.26 18.26 10.33
CA ALA A 46 -6.34 17.00 9.59
C ALA A 46 -7.17 17.11 8.31
N THR A 47 -7.96 18.17 8.16
CA THR A 47 -8.80 18.41 6.98
C THR A 47 -8.26 19.47 6.04
N SER A 48 -7.10 20.05 6.33
CA SER A 48 -6.52 21.06 5.44
C SER A 48 -5.95 20.41 4.17
N SER A 49 -5.88 21.20 3.09
CA SER A 49 -5.31 20.73 1.84
C SER A 49 -3.83 20.37 1.97
N ASP A 50 -3.10 21.09 2.82
CA ASP A 50 -1.68 20.79 3.06
C ASP A 50 -1.51 19.45 3.73
N VAL A 51 -2.36 19.12 4.70
CA VAL A 51 -2.34 17.82 5.36
C VAL A 51 -2.68 16.72 4.36
N ALA A 52 -3.63 16.96 3.47
CA ALA A 52 -3.97 15.99 2.43
C ALA A 52 -2.77 15.70 1.52
N VAL A 53 -2.04 16.72 1.12
CA VAL A 53 -0.83 16.55 0.29
C VAL A 53 0.25 15.79 1.06
N LEU A 54 0.50 16.13 2.32
CA LEU A 54 1.47 15.42 3.15
C LEU A 54 1.08 13.96 3.33
N THR A 55 -0.21 13.70 3.54
CA THR A 55 -0.73 12.34 3.68
C THR A 55 -0.48 11.54 2.40
N ALA A 56 -0.75 12.14 1.25
CA ALA A 56 -0.50 11.49 -0.03
C ALA A 56 0.98 11.16 -0.21
N LEU A 57 1.87 12.06 0.22
CA LEU A 57 3.31 11.81 0.15
C LEU A 57 3.75 10.68 1.07
N ILE A 58 3.18 10.61 2.27
CA ILE A 58 3.47 9.50 3.20
C ILE A 58 3.06 8.17 2.58
N ILE A 59 1.86 8.12 2.00
CA ILE A 59 1.36 6.91 1.37
C ILE A 59 2.20 6.53 0.16
N ALA A 60 2.58 7.51 -0.66
CA ALA A 60 3.43 7.28 -1.82
C ALA A 60 4.80 6.74 -1.39
N ASP A 61 5.38 7.28 -0.32
CA ASP A 61 6.66 6.81 0.20
C ASP A 61 6.57 5.35 0.64
N GLU A 62 5.51 4.98 1.36
CA GLU A 62 5.29 3.59 1.75
C GLU A 62 5.13 2.68 0.53
N LEU A 63 4.41 3.15 -0.49
CA LEU A 63 4.23 2.38 -1.71
C LEU A 63 5.56 2.15 -2.42
N PHE A 64 6.37 3.18 -2.58
CA PHE A 64 7.66 3.06 -3.24
C PHE A 64 8.62 2.16 -2.45
N ASN A 65 8.61 2.27 -1.13
CA ASN A 65 9.43 1.39 -0.28
C ASN A 65 8.97 -0.07 -0.41
N LEU A 66 7.67 -0.30 -0.45
CA LEU A 66 7.13 -1.65 -0.64
C LEU A 66 7.52 -2.22 -1.99
N LYS A 67 7.45 -1.42 -3.05
CA LYS A 67 7.87 -1.84 -4.39
C LYS A 67 9.35 -2.21 -4.43
N THR A 68 10.20 -1.40 -3.81
CA THR A 68 11.63 -1.65 -3.74
C THR A 68 11.91 -2.95 -2.99
N ASN A 69 11.25 -3.15 -1.86
CA ASN A 69 11.41 -4.37 -1.07
C ASN A 69 10.93 -5.60 -1.85
N TYR A 70 9.83 -5.46 -2.58
CA TYR A 70 9.32 -6.55 -3.41
C TYR A 70 10.31 -6.91 -4.51
N GLU A 71 10.87 -5.92 -5.21
CA GLU A 71 11.85 -6.15 -6.27
C GLU A 71 13.12 -6.79 -5.73
N ASN A 72 13.59 -6.34 -4.56
CA ASN A 72 14.76 -6.91 -3.92
C ASN A 72 14.52 -8.37 -3.52
N LEU A 73 13.35 -8.67 -2.95
CA LEU A 73 13.00 -10.02 -2.59
C LEU A 73 12.92 -10.91 -3.83
N LYS A 74 12.29 -10.43 -4.89
CA LYS A 74 12.18 -11.15 -6.16
C LYS A 74 13.56 -11.45 -6.74
N SER A 75 14.45 -10.48 -6.71
CA SER A 75 15.83 -10.64 -7.17
C SER A 75 16.58 -11.69 -6.34
N MET A 76 16.42 -11.66 -5.02
CA MET A 76 17.04 -12.65 -4.13
C MET A 76 16.52 -14.06 -4.40
N VAL A 77 15.21 -14.21 -4.59
CA VAL A 77 14.60 -15.50 -4.91
C VAL A 77 15.13 -16.04 -6.24
N ASN A 78 15.19 -15.19 -7.25
CA ASN A 78 15.69 -15.56 -8.56
C ASN A 78 17.18 -15.99 -8.49
N LYS A 79 17.97 -15.23 -7.74
CA LYS A 79 19.38 -15.56 -7.56
C LYS A 79 19.58 -16.89 -6.88
N LYS A 80 18.83 -17.16 -5.81
CA LYS A 80 18.93 -18.43 -5.10
C LYS A 80 18.45 -19.60 -5.96
N SER A 81 17.40 -19.38 -6.76
CA SER A 81 16.91 -20.39 -7.68
C SER A 81 17.97 -20.72 -8.74
N ASN A 82 18.64 -19.71 -9.29
CA ASN A 82 19.70 -19.90 -10.26
C ASN A 82 20.92 -20.61 -9.64
N ASP A 83 21.27 -20.24 -8.42
CA ASP A 83 22.38 -20.89 -7.69
C ASP A 83 22.05 -22.38 -7.44
N LEU A 84 20.81 -22.68 -7.08
CA LEU A 84 20.38 -24.06 -6.87
C LEU A 84 20.44 -24.87 -8.18
N ILE A 85 19.96 -24.29 -9.28
CA ILE A 85 20.02 -24.91 -10.60
C ILE A 85 21.49 -25.20 -10.97
N SER A 86 22.41 -24.26 -10.73
CA SER A 86 23.83 -24.46 -11.00
C SER A 86 24.42 -25.60 -10.21
N VAL A 87 24.03 -25.75 -8.94
CA VAL A 87 24.51 -26.84 -8.10
C VAL A 87 23.98 -28.18 -8.62
N ILE A 88 22.72 -28.24 -9.02
CA ILE A 88 22.12 -29.44 -9.58
C ILE A 88 22.81 -29.82 -10.88
N ASP A 89 23.06 -28.87 -11.75
CA ASP A 89 23.75 -29.11 -13.03
C ASP A 89 25.15 -29.70 -12.81
N ARG A 90 25.90 -29.15 -11.85
CA ARG A 90 27.22 -29.67 -11.51
C ARG A 90 27.16 -31.10 -10.95
N ALA A 91 26.14 -31.35 -10.14
CA ALA A 91 25.97 -32.69 -9.57
C ALA A 91 25.62 -33.74 -10.63
N LEU A 92 25.03 -33.33 -11.74
CA LEU A 92 24.64 -34.19 -12.83
C LEU A 92 25.73 -34.32 -13.92
N GLU A 93 26.79 -33.55 -13.84
CA GLU A 93 27.90 -33.69 -14.79
C GLU A 93 28.64 -35.00 -14.58
N PRO A 94 28.98 -35.75 -15.67
CA PRO A 94 29.73 -36.98 -15.56
C PRO A 94 31.18 -36.79 -15.11
#